data_8ce917b09cb44ff85f877167e99a5231
#
_entry.id   8ce917b09cb44ff85f877167e99a5231
#
_cell.length_a   1.000
_cell.length_b   1.000
_cell.length_c   1.000
_cell.angle_alpha   90.00
_cell.angle_beta   90.00
_cell.angle_gamma   90.00
#
_symmetry.space_group_name_H-M   'P 1'
#
loop_
_entity.id
_entity.type
_entity.pdbx_description
1 polymer ?
#
loop_
_entity_poly.entity_id
_entity_poly.type
_entity_poly.pdbx_seq_one_letter_code
_entity_poly.pdbx_strand_id
1 'polypeptide(L)'
;MKKTLSAIILGASLVVTGSVAADELQLPLAFSLEAHVIGMELVGLVPEGLRFDVHVDIELKGDRMFGGATGSAIDYLLVRHDGVLIADVRAIGVLVDGTPFAYSSQGIVGDPTIVPPLEAWLDPEFESPDMDLPYHLVMRFQTMAPQYAFVHYTVFGCRGTVNPGAGVVRFNCYSLAD
;
A
#
# COMPACT_ATOMS: atom_id res chain seq x y z
N MET A 1 0.05 -0.69 81.50
CA MET A 1 -0.32 -1.57 80.36
C MET A 1 -1.11 -0.73 79.36
N LYS A 2 -0.46 -0.30 78.31
CA LYS A 2 -1.09 0.46 77.17
C LYS A 2 -1.23 -0.49 76.02
N LYS A 3 -2.48 -0.76 75.60
CA LYS A 3 -2.81 -1.56 74.38
C LYS A 3 -2.87 -0.62 73.20
N THR A 4 -1.98 -0.81 72.26
CA THR A 4 -1.96 -0.13 70.95
C THR A 4 -2.85 -0.90 70.00
N LEU A 5 -3.90 -0.26 69.50
CA LEU A 5 -4.73 -0.80 68.38
C LEU A 5 -4.10 -0.40 67.07
N SER A 6 -3.70 -1.38 66.31
CA SER A 6 -3.26 -1.19 64.87
C SER A 6 -4.49 -1.28 63.96
N ALA A 7 -4.79 -0.18 63.28
CA ALA A 7 -5.82 -0.14 62.25
C ALA A 7 -5.19 -0.58 60.92
N ILE A 8 -5.72 -1.65 60.34
CA ILE A 8 -5.36 -2.12 58.98
C ILE A 8 -6.29 -1.39 57.99
N ILE A 9 -5.71 -0.50 57.19
CA ILE A 9 -6.44 0.14 56.08
C ILE A 9 -6.33 -0.80 54.87
N LEU A 10 -7.45 -1.44 54.52
CA LEU A 10 -7.59 -2.19 53.30
C LEU A 10 -7.85 -1.20 52.12
N GLY A 11 -6.86 -0.90 51.34
CA GLY A 11 -7.01 -0.11 50.13
C GLY A 11 -7.61 -0.97 49.00
N ALA A 12 -8.86 -0.75 48.64
CA ALA A 12 -9.50 -1.33 47.47
C ALA A 12 -9.03 -0.57 46.21
N SER A 13 -8.13 -1.15 45.43
CA SER A 13 -7.74 -0.65 44.14
C SER A 13 -8.85 -0.96 43.13
N LEU A 14 -9.59 0.05 42.70
CA LEU A 14 -10.56 -0.04 41.62
C LEU A 14 -9.77 -0.10 40.28
N VAL A 15 -9.63 -1.28 39.73
CA VAL A 15 -9.11 -1.44 38.34
C VAL A 15 -10.26 -1.16 37.38
N VAL A 16 -10.30 0.06 36.86
CA VAL A 16 -11.21 0.39 35.74
C VAL A 16 -10.62 -0.20 34.46
N THR A 17 -11.07 -1.39 34.11
CA THR A 17 -10.82 -1.96 32.78
C THR A 17 -11.78 -1.31 31.78
N GLY A 18 -11.43 -0.12 31.28
CA GLY A 18 -12.08 0.46 30.11
C GLY A 18 -11.63 -0.32 28.90
N SER A 19 -12.48 -1.19 28.35
CA SER A 19 -12.30 -1.67 26.98
C SER A 19 -12.53 -0.48 26.05
N VAL A 20 -11.47 0.08 25.49
CA VAL A 20 -11.58 0.97 24.34
C VAL A 20 -12.02 0.05 23.19
N ALA A 21 -13.33 0.07 22.88
CA ALA A 21 -13.79 -0.48 21.62
C ALA A 21 -13.08 0.32 20.53
N ALA A 22 -12.20 -0.34 19.77
CA ALA A 22 -11.66 0.25 18.56
C ALA A 22 -12.86 0.45 17.61
N ASP A 23 -13.26 1.69 17.44
CA ASP A 23 -14.23 2.06 16.42
C ASP A 23 -13.62 1.61 15.08
N GLU A 24 -14.24 0.67 14.41
CA GLU A 24 -13.78 0.16 13.13
C GLU A 24 -13.91 1.28 12.10
N LEU A 25 -12.79 1.87 11.71
CA LEU A 25 -12.75 2.99 10.78
C LEU A 25 -13.31 2.53 9.43
N GLN A 26 -14.54 2.88 9.15
CA GLN A 26 -15.24 2.59 7.89
C GLN A 26 -14.89 3.66 6.87
N LEU A 27 -13.82 3.43 6.09
CA LEU A 27 -13.42 4.34 5.03
C LEU A 27 -14.23 4.08 3.74
N PRO A 28 -14.77 5.13 3.10
CA PRO A 28 -15.48 4.96 1.83
C PRO A 28 -14.50 4.59 0.71
N LEU A 29 -14.90 3.63 -0.13
CA LEU A 29 -14.18 3.32 -1.35
C LEU A 29 -14.15 4.56 -2.26
N ALA A 30 -12.96 5.02 -2.61
CA ALA A 30 -12.76 6.16 -3.49
C ALA A 30 -12.67 5.73 -4.96
N PHE A 31 -11.83 4.74 -5.25
CA PHE A 31 -11.64 4.15 -6.59
C PHE A 31 -10.96 2.78 -6.47
N SER A 32 -11.01 2.03 -7.56
CA SER A 32 -10.18 0.83 -7.77
C SER A 32 -9.12 1.13 -8.82
N LEU A 33 -7.99 0.45 -8.74
CA LEU A 33 -6.91 0.52 -9.72
C LEU A 33 -6.58 -0.89 -10.19
N GLU A 34 -6.43 -1.06 -11.49
CA GLU A 34 -5.85 -2.25 -12.10
C GLU A 34 -4.60 -1.83 -12.87
N ALA A 35 -3.50 -2.57 -12.72
CA ALA A 35 -2.28 -2.34 -13.46
C ALA A 35 -1.78 -3.64 -14.08
N HIS A 36 -1.19 -3.51 -15.27
CA HIS A 36 -0.60 -4.62 -16.03
C HIS A 36 0.88 -4.35 -16.27
N VAL A 37 1.72 -5.29 -15.89
CA VAL A 37 3.16 -5.23 -16.14
C VAL A 37 3.41 -5.36 -17.65
N ILE A 38 4.08 -4.38 -18.24
CA ILE A 38 4.44 -4.33 -19.65
C ILE A 38 5.95 -4.47 -19.89
N GLY A 39 6.75 -4.38 -18.83
CA GLY A 39 8.19 -4.57 -18.88
C GLY A 39 8.82 -4.52 -17.49
N MET A 40 10.01 -5.09 -17.38
CA MET A 40 10.81 -5.07 -16.16
C MET A 40 12.27 -5.00 -16.52
N GLU A 41 13.00 -4.08 -15.89
CA GLU A 41 14.44 -3.89 -16.06
C GLU A 41 15.15 -4.18 -14.73
N LEU A 42 16.12 -5.08 -14.77
CA LEU A 42 16.98 -5.37 -13.62
C LEU A 42 18.06 -4.30 -13.51
N VAL A 43 17.98 -3.48 -12.45
CA VAL A 43 19.04 -2.52 -12.10
C VAL A 43 20.23 -3.25 -11.46
N GLY A 44 19.95 -4.24 -10.61
CA GLY A 44 20.94 -5.09 -9.96
C GLY A 44 20.98 -4.96 -8.45
N LEU A 45 22.00 -5.56 -7.83
CA LEU A 45 22.22 -5.48 -6.39
C LEU A 45 22.68 -4.09 -5.98
N VAL A 46 21.97 -3.51 -5.02
CA VAL A 46 22.27 -2.26 -4.34
C VAL A 46 22.45 -2.54 -2.83
N PRO A 47 22.97 -1.61 -2.02
CA PRO A 47 23.19 -1.87 -0.59
C PRO A 47 21.92 -2.30 0.17
N GLU A 48 20.74 -1.84 -0.27
CA GLU A 48 19.46 -2.12 0.35
C GLU A 48 18.82 -3.46 -0.08
N GLY A 49 19.27 -4.05 -1.20
CA GLY A 49 18.69 -5.27 -1.76
C GLY A 49 18.86 -5.39 -3.28
N LEU A 50 17.91 -6.05 -3.94
CA LEU A 50 17.85 -6.18 -5.40
C LEU A 50 16.83 -5.21 -5.97
N ARG A 51 17.25 -4.35 -6.91
CA ARG A 51 16.43 -3.31 -7.52
C ARG A 51 15.97 -3.69 -8.92
N PHE A 52 14.67 -3.48 -9.16
CA PHE A 52 14.03 -3.53 -10.47
C PHE A 52 13.31 -2.20 -10.76
N ASP A 53 13.23 -1.85 -12.04
CA ASP A 53 12.29 -0.85 -12.55
C ASP A 53 11.19 -1.58 -13.34
N VAL A 54 9.97 -1.58 -12.79
CA VAL A 54 8.82 -2.32 -13.35
C VAL A 54 7.90 -1.33 -14.04
N HIS A 55 7.72 -1.49 -15.35
CA HIS A 55 6.84 -0.65 -16.16
C HIS A 55 5.44 -1.26 -16.20
N VAL A 56 4.44 -0.43 -15.93
CA VAL A 56 3.05 -0.86 -15.90
C VAL A 56 2.13 0.12 -16.64
N ASP A 57 1.12 -0.42 -17.31
CA ASP A 57 -0.06 0.34 -17.72
C ASP A 57 -1.10 0.28 -16.61
N ILE A 58 -1.79 1.41 -16.38
CA ILE A 58 -2.76 1.55 -15.30
C ILE A 58 -4.12 1.97 -15.81
N GLU A 59 -5.16 1.44 -15.17
CA GLU A 59 -6.55 1.86 -15.32
C GLU A 59 -7.16 2.12 -13.95
N LEU A 60 -7.78 3.31 -13.78
CA LEU A 60 -8.51 3.65 -12.56
C LEU A 60 -10.01 3.54 -12.82
N LYS A 61 -10.72 2.87 -11.91
CA LYS A 61 -12.17 2.62 -11.98
C LYS A 61 -12.84 3.15 -10.73
N GLY A 62 -13.91 3.92 -10.88
CA GLY A 62 -14.68 4.38 -9.74
C GLY A 62 -15.79 5.34 -10.15
N ASP A 63 -16.92 5.25 -9.45
CA ASP A 63 -18.08 6.10 -9.73
C ASP A 63 -17.88 7.53 -9.20
N ARG A 64 -17.01 7.69 -8.22
CA ARG A 64 -16.77 8.97 -7.52
C ARG A 64 -15.51 9.70 -7.97
N MET A 65 -14.49 8.94 -8.43
CA MET A 65 -13.18 9.47 -8.77
C MET A 65 -12.56 8.68 -9.91
N PHE A 66 -11.95 9.41 -10.84
CA PHE A 66 -11.07 8.87 -11.87
C PHE A 66 -11.64 7.75 -12.75
N GLY A 67 -12.98 7.57 -12.78
CA GLY A 67 -13.61 6.50 -13.55
C GLY A 67 -13.17 6.52 -15.01
N GLY A 68 -12.48 5.45 -15.46
CA GLY A 68 -11.94 5.31 -16.80
C GLY A 68 -10.68 6.13 -17.07
N ALA A 69 -10.00 6.67 -16.06
CA ALA A 69 -8.67 7.28 -16.23
C ALA A 69 -7.63 6.21 -16.52
N THR A 70 -6.74 6.49 -17.46
CA THR A 70 -5.66 5.57 -17.88
C THR A 70 -4.31 6.25 -17.84
N GLY A 71 -3.25 5.47 -17.75
CA GLY A 71 -1.89 6.01 -17.75
C GLY A 71 -0.82 4.92 -17.69
N SER A 72 0.38 5.34 -17.40
CA SER A 72 1.53 4.46 -17.19
C SER A 72 2.28 4.82 -15.92
N ALA A 73 2.99 3.84 -15.37
CA ALA A 73 3.80 4.06 -14.18
C ALA A 73 5.10 3.28 -14.25
N ILE A 74 6.06 3.71 -13.44
CA ILE A 74 7.26 2.95 -13.10
C ILE A 74 7.22 2.68 -11.60
N ASP A 75 7.32 1.40 -11.23
CA ASP A 75 7.57 0.97 -9.86
C ASP A 75 9.06 0.72 -9.70
N TYR A 76 9.68 1.51 -8.86
CA TYR A 76 11.06 1.38 -8.44
C TYR A 76 11.17 0.31 -7.35
N LEU A 77 10.85 -0.93 -7.73
CA LEU A 77 10.72 -2.07 -6.83
C LEU A 77 12.06 -2.47 -6.21
N LEU A 78 12.09 -2.63 -4.90
CA LEU A 78 13.23 -3.11 -4.14
C LEU A 78 12.87 -4.41 -3.41
N VAL A 79 13.58 -5.51 -3.71
CA VAL A 79 13.54 -6.75 -2.93
C VAL A 79 14.62 -6.64 -1.86
N ARG A 80 14.21 -6.47 -0.60
CA ARG A 80 15.14 -6.34 0.53
C ARG A 80 15.81 -7.67 0.86
N HIS A 81 16.91 -7.63 1.64
CA HIS A 81 17.64 -8.83 2.10
C HIS A 81 16.79 -9.80 2.92
N ASP A 82 15.73 -9.32 3.58
CA ASP A 82 14.78 -10.14 4.34
C ASP A 82 13.60 -10.64 3.48
N GLY A 83 13.64 -10.46 2.16
CA GLY A 83 12.60 -10.88 1.22
C GLY A 83 11.41 -9.93 1.10
N VAL A 84 11.32 -8.89 1.92
CA VAL A 84 10.24 -7.89 1.82
C VAL A 84 10.42 -7.06 0.56
N LEU A 85 9.34 -6.91 -0.23
CA LEU A 85 9.33 -6.07 -1.42
C LEU A 85 8.80 -4.68 -1.06
N ILE A 86 9.58 -3.66 -1.38
CA ILE A 86 9.20 -2.25 -1.21
C ILE A 86 8.91 -1.67 -2.59
N ALA A 87 7.71 -1.13 -2.76
CA ALA A 87 7.31 -0.43 -3.96
C ALA A 87 7.42 1.09 -3.78
N ASP A 88 7.93 1.78 -4.78
CA ASP A 88 7.94 3.23 -4.90
C ASP A 88 7.55 3.63 -6.33
N VAL A 89 6.27 3.94 -6.51
CA VAL A 89 5.66 4.12 -7.82
C VAL A 89 5.54 5.60 -8.18
N ARG A 90 5.82 5.92 -9.45
CA ARG A 90 5.52 7.21 -10.07
C ARG A 90 4.72 6.98 -11.34
N ALA A 91 3.58 7.66 -11.43
CA ALA A 91 2.67 7.53 -12.55
C ALA A 91 2.26 8.85 -13.15
N ILE A 92 1.97 8.81 -14.43
CA ILE A 92 1.27 9.87 -15.16
C ILE A 92 0.14 9.25 -15.98
N GLY A 93 -0.92 10.03 -16.20
CA GLY A 93 -2.04 9.55 -16.99
C GLY A 93 -2.96 10.70 -17.40
N VAL A 94 -4.09 10.31 -17.98
CA VAL A 94 -5.14 11.23 -18.40
C VAL A 94 -6.50 10.78 -17.87
N LEU A 95 -7.30 11.73 -17.45
CA LEU A 95 -8.71 11.54 -17.14
C LEU A 95 -9.51 11.33 -18.44
N VAL A 96 -10.77 10.91 -18.32
CA VAL A 96 -11.65 10.71 -19.49
C VAL A 96 -11.82 11.98 -20.35
N ASP A 97 -11.74 13.16 -19.74
CA ASP A 97 -11.81 14.45 -20.43
C ASP A 97 -10.45 14.92 -21.02
N GLY A 98 -9.41 14.08 -20.94
CA GLY A 98 -8.07 14.39 -21.41
C GLY A 98 -7.21 15.19 -20.44
N THR A 99 -7.74 15.60 -19.27
CA THR A 99 -6.97 16.33 -18.27
C THR A 99 -5.86 15.44 -17.68
N PRO A 100 -4.60 15.88 -17.64
CA PRO A 100 -3.52 15.08 -17.08
C PRO A 100 -3.62 14.95 -15.57
N PHE A 101 -3.17 13.80 -15.05
CA PHE A 101 -2.91 13.58 -13.64
C PHE A 101 -1.55 12.91 -13.44
N ALA A 102 -1.03 13.02 -12.24
CA ALA A 102 0.09 12.23 -11.76
C ALA A 102 -0.23 11.65 -10.38
N TYR A 103 0.40 10.53 -10.02
CA TYR A 103 0.42 10.10 -8.63
C TYR A 103 1.78 9.57 -8.23
N SER A 104 2.02 9.59 -6.93
CA SER A 104 3.10 8.84 -6.28
C SER A 104 2.50 7.88 -5.26
N SER A 105 3.05 6.68 -5.18
CA SER A 105 2.68 5.74 -4.12
C SER A 105 3.88 5.00 -3.57
N GLN A 106 3.79 4.62 -2.30
CA GLN A 106 4.78 3.80 -1.61
C GLN A 106 4.07 2.70 -0.84
N GLY A 107 4.63 1.50 -0.86
CA GLY A 107 3.97 0.36 -0.25
C GLY A 107 4.87 -0.83 -0.01
N ILE A 108 4.23 -1.85 0.56
CA ILE A 108 4.85 -3.13 0.88
C ILE A 108 4.06 -4.24 0.19
N VAL A 109 4.79 -5.12 -0.50
CA VAL A 109 4.23 -6.29 -1.18
C VAL A 109 4.58 -7.55 -0.41
N GLY A 110 3.57 -8.39 -0.25
CA GLY A 110 3.74 -9.73 0.25
C GLY A 110 3.79 -9.87 1.77
N ASP A 111 3.90 -11.10 2.16
CA ASP A 111 4.14 -11.55 3.52
C ASP A 111 5.48 -12.29 3.50
N PRO A 112 6.41 -12.03 4.43
CA PRO A 112 7.74 -12.66 4.44
C PRO A 112 7.71 -14.19 4.54
N THR A 113 6.55 -14.78 4.87
CA THR A 113 6.36 -16.25 4.91
C THR A 113 6.06 -16.86 3.55
N ILE A 114 5.68 -16.04 2.54
CA ILE A 114 5.26 -16.50 1.20
C ILE A 114 6.05 -15.85 0.06
N VAL A 115 6.71 -14.70 0.32
CA VAL A 115 7.59 -14.06 -0.68
C VAL A 115 8.90 -14.85 -0.76
N PRO A 116 9.40 -15.16 -1.96
CA PRO A 116 10.67 -15.82 -2.13
C PRO A 116 11.83 -15.01 -1.50
N PRO A 117 12.83 -15.67 -0.91
CA PRO A 117 14.01 -14.99 -0.38
C PRO A 117 14.80 -14.32 -1.50
N LEU A 118 15.61 -13.31 -1.16
CA LEU A 118 16.40 -12.54 -2.13
C LEU A 118 17.22 -13.41 -3.07
N GLU A 119 17.78 -14.50 -2.57
CA GLU A 119 18.62 -15.43 -3.33
C GLU A 119 17.86 -16.08 -4.50
N ALA A 120 16.56 -16.32 -4.33
CA ALA A 120 15.73 -16.87 -5.40
C ALA A 120 15.60 -15.88 -6.57
N TRP A 121 15.51 -14.59 -6.30
CA TRP A 121 15.40 -13.55 -7.33
C TRP A 121 16.70 -13.34 -8.12
N LEU A 122 17.82 -13.88 -7.64
CA LEU A 122 19.11 -13.83 -8.32
C LEU A 122 19.36 -15.06 -9.22
N ASP A 123 18.50 -16.08 -9.11
CA ASP A 123 18.58 -17.27 -9.96
C ASP A 123 18.07 -16.94 -11.37
N PRO A 124 18.88 -17.14 -12.43
CA PRO A 124 18.41 -16.93 -13.80
C PRO A 124 17.21 -17.79 -14.24
N GLU A 125 17.00 -18.92 -13.56
CA GLU A 125 15.88 -19.85 -13.81
C GLU A 125 14.67 -19.54 -12.91
N PHE A 126 14.72 -18.46 -12.11
CA PHE A 126 13.62 -18.08 -11.24
C PHE A 126 12.40 -17.64 -12.04
N GLU A 127 11.30 -18.34 -11.82
CA GLU A 127 9.98 -17.94 -12.32
C GLU A 127 9.19 -17.23 -11.22
N SER A 128 8.63 -16.07 -11.55
CA SER A 128 7.74 -15.34 -10.64
C SER A 128 6.53 -16.18 -10.27
N PRO A 129 6.15 -16.24 -8.99
CA PRO A 129 5.04 -17.08 -8.56
C PRO A 129 3.71 -16.62 -9.18
N ASP A 130 2.94 -17.57 -9.74
CA ASP A 130 1.58 -17.35 -10.22
C ASP A 130 0.60 -17.48 -9.04
N MET A 131 0.64 -16.50 -8.14
CA MET A 131 -0.23 -16.40 -6.98
C MET A 131 -0.42 -14.96 -6.56
N ASP A 132 -1.56 -14.67 -5.96
CA ASP A 132 -1.86 -13.33 -5.45
C ASP A 132 -1.12 -13.09 -4.12
N LEU A 133 -0.21 -12.13 -4.13
CA LEU A 133 0.49 -11.63 -2.95
C LEU A 133 -0.24 -10.39 -2.41
N PRO A 134 -0.43 -10.27 -1.08
CA PRO A 134 -1.04 -9.07 -0.51
C PRO A 134 -0.16 -7.85 -0.76
N TYR A 135 -0.81 -6.72 -1.10
CA TYR A 135 -0.13 -5.48 -1.40
C TYR A 135 -0.84 -4.30 -0.74
N HIS A 136 -0.10 -3.51 0.03
CA HIS A 136 -0.62 -2.34 0.75
C HIS A 136 0.23 -1.12 0.43
N LEU A 137 -0.42 -0.01 0.10
CA LEU A 137 0.28 1.22 -0.20
C LEU A 137 -0.49 2.48 0.23
N VAL A 138 0.21 3.59 0.27
CA VAL A 138 -0.36 4.94 0.36
C VAL A 138 -0.11 5.67 -0.96
N MET A 139 -1.11 6.46 -1.39
CA MET A 139 -1.09 7.12 -2.69
C MET A 139 -1.49 8.60 -2.56
N ARG A 140 -0.85 9.45 -3.36
CA ARG A 140 -1.13 10.90 -3.46
C ARG A 140 -1.22 11.30 -4.91
N PHE A 141 -2.22 12.10 -5.23
CA PHE A 141 -2.49 12.57 -6.59
C PHE A 141 -2.18 14.05 -6.78
N GLN A 142 -1.93 14.40 -8.04
CA GLN A 142 -1.81 15.76 -8.52
C GLN A 142 -2.55 15.86 -9.86
N THR A 143 -3.42 16.87 -10.02
CA THR A 143 -4.11 17.17 -11.28
C THR A 143 -4.53 18.63 -11.31
N MET A 144 -4.71 19.17 -12.50
CA MET A 144 -5.29 20.51 -12.68
C MET A 144 -6.81 20.50 -12.85
N ALA A 145 -7.44 19.31 -12.84
CA ALA A 145 -8.90 19.17 -12.96
C ALA A 145 -9.60 19.78 -11.73
N PRO A 146 -10.39 20.86 -11.87
CA PRO A 146 -10.96 21.57 -10.73
C PRO A 146 -11.89 20.69 -9.88
N GLN A 147 -12.62 19.75 -10.51
CA GLN A 147 -13.50 18.80 -9.82
C GLN A 147 -12.76 17.84 -8.90
N TYR A 148 -11.43 17.70 -9.07
CA TYR A 148 -10.57 16.86 -8.25
C TYR A 148 -9.56 17.67 -7.43
N ALA A 149 -9.77 18.98 -7.24
CA ALA A 149 -8.83 19.80 -6.45
C ALA A 149 -8.58 19.28 -5.04
N PHE A 150 -9.52 18.57 -4.45
CA PHE A 150 -9.40 17.96 -3.12
C PHE A 150 -8.28 16.91 -3.02
N VAL A 151 -7.89 16.26 -4.12
CA VAL A 151 -6.83 15.23 -4.09
C VAL A 151 -5.47 15.77 -3.67
N HIS A 152 -5.24 17.08 -3.80
CA HIS A 152 -4.00 17.72 -3.36
C HIS A 152 -3.84 17.71 -1.83
N TYR A 153 -4.91 17.53 -1.09
CA TYR A 153 -4.96 17.52 0.38
C TYR A 153 -5.35 16.15 0.94
N THR A 154 -5.55 15.17 0.06
CA THR A 154 -6.00 13.82 0.43
C THR A 154 -4.89 12.81 0.25
N VAL A 155 -4.77 11.93 1.22
CA VAL A 155 -3.97 10.71 1.13
C VAL A 155 -4.93 9.53 0.99
N PHE A 156 -4.63 8.60 0.09
CA PHE A 156 -5.41 7.39 -0.10
C PHE A 156 -4.63 6.19 0.45
N GLY A 157 -5.29 5.40 1.30
CA GLY A 157 -4.82 4.09 1.70
C GLY A 157 -5.36 3.03 0.75
N CYS A 158 -4.50 2.25 0.14
CA CYS A 158 -4.89 1.23 -0.81
C CYS A 158 -4.47 -0.15 -0.31
N ARG A 159 -5.37 -1.12 -0.46
CA ARG A 159 -5.08 -2.53 -0.24
C ARG A 159 -5.51 -3.35 -1.45
N GLY A 160 -4.74 -4.37 -1.75
CA GLY A 160 -5.01 -5.20 -2.90
C GLY A 160 -4.04 -6.35 -3.01
N THR A 161 -3.83 -6.80 -4.22
CA THR A 161 -2.92 -7.90 -4.53
C THR A 161 -2.08 -7.60 -5.76
N VAL A 162 -0.93 -8.23 -5.85
CA VAL A 162 -0.17 -8.42 -7.07
C VAL A 162 0.00 -9.90 -7.34
N ASN A 163 -0.22 -10.30 -8.58
CA ASN A 163 0.16 -11.61 -9.09
C ASN A 163 1.39 -11.43 -10.00
N PRO A 164 2.61 -11.73 -9.50
CA PRO A 164 3.83 -11.50 -10.26
C PRO A 164 3.91 -12.36 -11.52
N GLY A 165 3.44 -13.63 -11.46
CA GLY A 165 3.44 -14.53 -12.61
C GLY A 165 2.46 -14.11 -13.71
N ALA A 166 1.28 -13.60 -13.34
CA ALA A 166 0.31 -13.05 -14.28
C ALA A 166 0.63 -11.60 -14.71
N GLY A 167 1.52 -10.90 -13.99
CA GLY A 167 1.85 -9.49 -14.23
C GLY A 167 0.70 -8.53 -13.98
N VAL A 168 -0.17 -8.83 -12.98
CA VAL A 168 -1.38 -8.05 -12.72
C VAL A 168 -1.40 -7.56 -11.28
N VAL A 169 -1.73 -6.29 -11.11
CA VAL A 169 -1.91 -5.64 -9.80
C VAL A 169 -3.34 -5.11 -9.68
N ARG A 170 -3.98 -5.30 -8.53
CA ARG A 170 -5.33 -4.80 -8.25
C ARG A 170 -5.40 -4.16 -6.88
N PHE A 171 -6.01 -2.97 -6.82
CA PHE A 171 -6.22 -2.24 -5.56
C PHE A 171 -7.65 -1.73 -5.42
N ASN A 172 -8.10 -1.69 -4.17
CA ASN A 172 -9.17 -0.82 -3.71
C ASN A 172 -8.56 0.28 -2.85
N CYS A 173 -8.85 1.53 -3.19
CA CYS A 173 -8.28 2.71 -2.57
C CYS A 173 -9.34 3.51 -1.83
N TYR A 174 -9.04 3.91 -0.61
CA TYR A 174 -9.95 4.57 0.33
C TYR A 174 -9.38 5.94 0.69
N SER A 175 -10.25 6.94 0.76
CA SER A 175 -9.85 8.27 1.24
C SER A 175 -9.54 8.22 2.73
N LEU A 176 -8.38 8.77 3.13
CA LEU A 176 -8.01 8.98 4.53
C LEU A 176 -8.35 10.42 5.01
N ALA A 177 -8.99 11.23 4.17
CA ALA A 177 -9.57 12.51 4.56
C ALA A 177 -11.00 12.29 5.04
N ASP A 178 -11.40 13.08 6.06
CA ASP A 178 -12.77 13.15 6.58
C ASP A 178 -13.76 13.71 5.54
#